data_09f1a55273d62b88c3c1865b90aa9948
#
_entry.id   09f1a55273d62b88c3c1865b90aa9948
#
_cell.length_a   1.000
_cell.length_b   1.000
_cell.length_c   1.000
_cell.angle_alpha   90.00
_cell.angle_beta   90.00
_cell.angle_gamma   90.00
#
_symmetry.space_group_name_H-M   'P 1'
#
loop_
_entity.id
_entity.type
_entity.pdbx_description
1 polymer ?
#
loop_
_entity_poly.entity_id
_entity_poly.type
_entity_poly.pdbx_seq_one_letter_code
_entity_poly.pdbx_strand_id
1 'polypeptide(L)'
;NYTLGGGAFSSRIMQVVRAREPESREGAYKHGILVTFNADGSNIRVAVKPQLWQRGGHHPNWHPDGERLLMNLTPKDKLRFCLFRYDGSDFRILSESFLGSGHPAFEKTGRYILTDSYPAEPVALANHEVPLRLIDTQTDQDRSLATIFTLGPKNPGVLRLDPHPAWGRAGKK
;
A
#
# COMPACT_ATOMS: atom_id res chain seq x y z
N ASN A 1 -3.79 10.37 -7.57
CA ASN A 1 -3.11 10.75 -6.33
C ASN A 1 -1.60 10.59 -6.54
N TYR A 2 -0.84 11.63 -6.34
CA TYR A 2 0.61 11.57 -6.29
C TYR A 2 1.08 12.05 -4.94
N THR A 3 2.15 11.43 -4.47
CA THR A 3 2.82 11.78 -3.22
C THR A 3 4.28 12.07 -3.51
N LEU A 4 4.86 12.99 -2.77
CA LEU A 4 6.28 13.30 -2.86
C LEU A 4 7.07 12.29 -2.02
N GLY A 5 8.24 11.91 -2.51
CA GLY A 5 9.25 11.23 -1.72
C GLY A 5 9.79 12.13 -0.61
N GLY A 6 10.54 11.56 0.31
CA GLY A 6 11.22 12.29 1.37
C GLY A 6 12.74 12.35 1.17
N GLY A 7 13.45 13.00 2.08
CA GLY A 7 14.91 13.04 2.08
C GLY A 7 15.51 13.55 0.77
N ALA A 8 16.50 12.85 0.24
CA ALA A 8 17.19 13.20 -1.02
C ALA A 8 16.27 13.13 -2.25
N PHE A 9 15.10 12.48 -2.15
CA PHE A 9 14.10 12.34 -3.21
C PHE A 9 12.82 13.13 -2.93
N SER A 10 12.87 14.17 -2.13
CA SER A 10 11.71 15.01 -1.75
C SER A 10 10.99 15.65 -2.93
N SER A 11 11.66 15.78 -4.07
CA SER A 11 11.07 16.24 -5.34
C SER A 11 10.60 15.10 -6.25
N ARG A 12 10.70 13.85 -5.82
CA ARG A 12 10.26 12.70 -6.61
C ARG A 12 8.79 12.40 -6.38
N ILE A 13 8.06 12.24 -7.45
CA ILE A 13 6.63 11.99 -7.46
C ILE A 13 6.38 10.51 -7.74
N MET A 14 5.43 9.91 -7.05
CA MET A 14 4.87 8.59 -7.33
C MET A 14 3.48 8.75 -7.95
N GLN A 15 3.22 8.04 -9.03
CA GLN A 15 1.96 8.10 -9.76
C GLN A 15 1.50 6.71 -10.21
N VAL A 16 0.23 6.42 -9.99
CA VAL A 16 -0.44 5.28 -10.62
C VAL A 16 -0.94 5.68 -12.00
N VAL A 17 -0.42 5.04 -13.03
CA VAL A 17 -0.84 5.24 -14.42
C VAL A 17 -1.71 4.05 -14.83
N ARG A 18 -2.94 4.31 -15.23
CA ARG A 18 -3.87 3.30 -15.74
C ARG A 18 -4.12 3.55 -17.21
N ALA A 19 -3.89 2.53 -18.05
CA ALA A 19 -4.34 2.59 -19.42
C ALA A 19 -5.88 2.56 -19.44
N ARG A 20 -6.49 3.44 -20.21
CA ARG A 20 -7.92 3.38 -20.50
C ARG A 20 -8.09 2.35 -21.63
N GLU A 21 -8.17 1.08 -21.27
CA GLU A 21 -8.51 0.02 -22.22
C GLU A 21 -10.02 0.00 -22.43
N PRO A 22 -10.49 -0.26 -23.66
CA PRO A 22 -11.91 -0.57 -23.89
C PRO A 22 -12.30 -1.81 -23.09
N GLU A 23 -13.44 -1.79 -22.44
CA GLU A 23 -13.97 -2.87 -21.57
C GLU A 23 -14.06 -4.24 -22.27
N SER A 24 -13.96 -4.28 -23.59
CA SER A 24 -14.10 -5.48 -24.44
C SER A 24 -12.77 -6.20 -24.74
N ARG A 25 -11.62 -5.72 -24.28
CA ARG A 25 -10.35 -6.35 -24.60
C ARG A 25 -10.00 -7.43 -23.59
N GLU A 26 -10.08 -8.68 -24.01
CA GLU A 26 -9.57 -9.82 -23.25
C GLU A 26 -8.09 -9.60 -22.92
N GLY A 27 -7.74 -9.59 -21.63
CA GLY A 27 -6.37 -9.31 -21.14
C GLY A 27 -6.09 -7.86 -20.76
N ALA A 28 -7.09 -6.96 -20.73
CA ALA A 28 -6.95 -5.61 -20.19
C ALA A 28 -6.39 -5.65 -18.75
N TYR A 29 -5.36 -4.86 -18.48
CA TYR A 29 -4.75 -4.79 -17.16
C TYR A 29 -5.70 -4.13 -16.17
N LYS A 30 -6.27 -4.92 -15.24
CA LYS A 30 -7.15 -4.41 -14.16
C LYS A 30 -6.45 -3.38 -13.27
N HIS A 31 -5.14 -3.46 -13.17
CA HIS A 31 -4.30 -2.60 -12.38
C HIS A 31 -3.37 -1.80 -13.28
N GLY A 32 -2.92 -0.67 -12.79
CA GLY A 32 -2.04 0.21 -13.55
C GLY A 32 -0.57 -0.20 -13.48
N ILE A 33 0.25 0.76 -13.85
CA ILE A 33 1.69 0.77 -13.65
C ILE A 33 1.99 1.76 -12.55
N LEU A 34 2.83 1.41 -11.60
CA LEU A 34 3.37 2.38 -10.65
C LEU A 34 4.65 2.98 -11.24
N VAL A 35 4.62 4.26 -11.46
CA VAL A 35 5.78 5.01 -11.94
C VAL A 35 6.24 6.02 -10.91
N THR A 36 7.51 6.34 -10.93
CA THR A 36 8.08 7.49 -10.22
C THR A 36 8.84 8.38 -11.19
N PHE A 37 8.89 9.67 -10.91
CA PHE A 37 9.59 10.65 -11.75
C PHE A 37 9.93 11.89 -10.94
N ASN A 38 10.88 12.70 -11.41
CA ASN A 38 11.23 13.96 -10.80
C ASN A 38 10.09 15.00 -10.98
N ALA A 39 10.05 16.00 -10.12
CA ALA A 39 9.02 17.05 -10.18
C ALA A 39 9.00 17.83 -11.51
N ASP A 40 10.11 17.87 -12.22
CA ASP A 40 10.24 18.44 -13.57
C ASP A 40 9.78 17.49 -14.69
N GLY A 41 9.27 16.31 -14.35
CA GLY A 41 8.86 15.28 -15.30
C GLY A 41 9.98 14.40 -15.83
N SER A 42 11.21 14.64 -15.47
CA SER A 42 12.36 13.85 -15.90
C SER A 42 12.53 12.54 -15.12
N ASN A 43 13.44 11.69 -15.57
CA ASN A 43 13.87 10.47 -14.89
C ASN A 43 12.70 9.54 -14.49
N ILE A 44 11.82 9.26 -15.45
CA ILE A 44 10.67 8.35 -15.24
C ILE A 44 11.20 6.92 -15.03
N ARG A 45 10.70 6.26 -13.97
CA ARG A 45 11.01 4.87 -13.62
C ARG A 45 9.73 4.08 -13.40
N VAL A 46 9.74 2.80 -13.77
CA VAL A 46 8.66 1.87 -13.45
C VAL A 46 9.00 1.18 -12.13
N ALA A 47 8.29 1.53 -11.07
CA ALA A 47 8.49 0.96 -9.74
C ALA A 47 7.77 -0.40 -9.57
N VAL A 48 6.57 -0.55 -10.16
CA VAL A 48 5.84 -1.83 -10.18
C VAL A 48 5.34 -2.09 -11.59
N LYS A 49 5.79 -3.22 -12.16
CA LYS A 49 5.38 -3.66 -13.49
C LYS A 49 3.95 -4.23 -13.47
N PRO A 50 3.20 -4.11 -14.58
CA PRO A 50 1.84 -4.63 -14.69
C PRO A 50 1.73 -6.11 -14.32
N GLN A 51 2.67 -6.94 -14.77
CA GLN A 51 2.67 -8.39 -14.54
C GLN A 51 2.70 -8.77 -13.05
N LEU A 52 3.35 -7.96 -12.23
CA LEU A 52 3.35 -8.17 -10.78
C LEU A 52 2.05 -7.66 -10.17
N TRP A 53 1.60 -6.47 -10.55
CA TRP A 53 0.39 -5.87 -9.97
C TRP A 53 -0.90 -6.60 -10.36
N GLN A 54 -0.95 -7.20 -11.54
CA GLN A 54 -2.09 -8.03 -11.97
C GLN A 54 -2.41 -9.18 -11.05
N ARG A 55 -1.43 -9.69 -10.30
CA ARG A 55 -1.63 -10.76 -9.33
C ARG A 55 -2.39 -10.32 -8.07
N GLY A 56 -2.58 -9.03 -7.91
CA GLY A 56 -3.23 -8.37 -6.79
C GLY A 56 -2.33 -7.35 -6.12
N GLY A 57 -2.95 -6.33 -5.54
CA GLY A 57 -2.24 -5.31 -4.78
C GLY A 57 -2.87 -3.93 -4.87
N HIS A 58 -2.53 -3.09 -3.91
CA HIS A 58 -3.08 -1.74 -3.76
C HIS A 58 -2.24 -0.90 -2.78
N HIS A 59 -2.55 0.39 -2.70
CA HIS A 59 -2.06 1.36 -1.71
C HIS A 59 -0.54 1.47 -1.60
N PRO A 60 0.14 1.93 -2.68
CA PRO A 60 1.53 2.32 -2.57
C PRO A 60 1.70 3.54 -1.67
N ASN A 61 2.74 3.54 -0.86
CA ASN A 61 3.12 4.67 -0.02
C ASN A 61 4.65 4.81 0.03
N TRP A 62 5.13 6.02 0.30
CA TRP A 62 6.57 6.25 0.50
C TRP A 62 7.03 5.73 1.86
N HIS A 63 8.19 5.08 1.85
CA HIS A 63 8.96 4.85 3.07
C HIS A 63 9.58 6.18 3.53
N PRO A 64 9.75 6.42 4.84
CA PRO A 64 10.30 7.68 5.36
C PRO A 64 11.70 8.06 4.88
N ASP A 65 12.49 7.10 4.37
CA ASP A 65 13.78 7.40 3.76
C ASP A 65 13.67 8.18 2.44
N GLY A 66 12.47 8.23 1.85
CA GLY A 66 12.20 8.90 0.59
C GLY A 66 12.69 8.16 -0.65
N GLU A 67 13.37 7.04 -0.51
CA GLU A 67 13.89 6.23 -1.62
C GLU A 67 13.04 5.01 -1.92
N ARG A 68 12.44 4.42 -0.88
CA ARG A 68 11.69 3.17 -0.99
C ARG A 68 10.20 3.41 -0.95
N LEU A 69 9.49 2.46 -1.51
CA LEU A 69 8.04 2.40 -1.53
C LEU A 69 7.58 1.13 -0.82
N LEU A 70 6.52 1.26 -0.04
CA LEU A 70 5.76 0.16 0.51
C LEU A 70 4.48 -0.01 -0.29
N MET A 71 4.12 -1.24 -0.62
CA MET A 71 2.85 -1.53 -1.29
C MET A 71 2.34 -2.90 -0.89
N ASN A 72 1.03 -3.04 -0.75
CA ASN A 72 0.40 -4.35 -0.74
C ASN A 72 0.52 -4.96 -2.14
N LEU A 73 1.13 -6.14 -2.25
CA LEU A 73 1.23 -6.91 -3.49
C LEU A 73 1.07 -8.39 -3.21
N THR A 74 0.72 -9.16 -4.25
CA THR A 74 0.62 -10.62 -4.21
C THR A 74 1.74 -11.25 -5.04
N PRO A 75 3.00 -11.27 -4.55
CA PRO A 75 4.12 -11.78 -5.33
C PRO A 75 4.06 -13.29 -5.56
N LYS A 76 3.40 -14.04 -4.67
CA LYS A 76 3.17 -15.48 -4.77
C LYS A 76 1.66 -15.77 -4.69
N ASP A 77 1.17 -16.13 -3.54
CA ASP A 77 -0.19 -16.60 -3.28
C ASP A 77 -0.96 -15.76 -2.25
N LYS A 78 -0.26 -14.90 -1.52
CA LYS A 78 -0.82 -14.10 -0.43
C LYS A 78 -0.50 -12.62 -0.60
N LEU A 79 -1.42 -11.79 -0.15
CA LEU A 79 -1.18 -10.35 -0.05
C LEU A 79 -0.12 -10.07 1.01
N ARG A 80 0.95 -9.37 0.62
CA ARG A 80 2.10 -9.06 1.46
C ARG A 80 2.45 -7.58 1.39
N PHE A 81 3.03 -7.05 2.44
CA PHE A 81 3.74 -5.79 2.36
C PHE A 81 5.06 -6.00 1.64
N CYS A 82 5.19 -5.38 0.48
CA CYS A 82 6.39 -5.42 -0.33
C CYS A 82 7.10 -4.08 -0.28
N LEU A 83 8.40 -4.11 -0.09
CA LEU A 83 9.28 -2.94 -0.06
C LEU A 83 10.22 -3.00 -1.27
N PHE A 84 10.38 -1.87 -1.95
CA PHE A 84 11.22 -1.77 -3.14
C PHE A 84 11.67 -0.31 -3.35
N ARG A 85 12.74 -0.11 -4.09
CA ARG A 85 13.20 1.23 -4.43
C ARG A 85 12.29 1.89 -5.47
N TYR A 86 12.40 3.21 -5.58
CA TYR A 86 11.61 4.03 -6.51
C TYR A 86 11.68 3.58 -7.99
N ASP A 87 12.71 2.83 -8.37
CA ASP A 87 12.93 2.29 -9.72
C ASP A 87 12.54 0.80 -9.85
N GLY A 88 11.95 0.22 -8.80
CA GLY A 88 11.54 -1.18 -8.74
C GLY A 88 12.66 -2.15 -8.37
N SER A 89 13.89 -1.68 -8.14
CA SER A 89 14.98 -2.50 -7.62
C SER A 89 14.81 -2.83 -6.13
N ASP A 90 15.63 -3.71 -5.58
CA ASP A 90 15.61 -4.16 -4.17
C ASP A 90 14.23 -4.66 -3.72
N PHE A 91 13.47 -5.27 -4.63
CA PHE A 91 12.16 -5.81 -4.32
C PHE A 91 12.25 -6.95 -3.32
N ARG A 92 11.51 -6.82 -2.21
CA ARG A 92 11.41 -7.86 -1.19
C ARG A 92 10.06 -7.86 -0.52
N ILE A 93 9.64 -9.02 -0.05
CA ILE A 93 8.57 -9.14 0.93
C ILE A 93 9.14 -8.64 2.27
N LEU A 94 8.40 -7.78 2.96
CA LEU A 94 8.85 -7.19 4.23
C LEU A 94 9.00 -8.26 5.32
N SER A 95 8.00 -9.13 5.42
CA SER A 95 8.02 -10.33 6.28
C SER A 95 7.02 -11.37 5.79
N GLU A 96 7.32 -12.64 6.06
CA GLU A 96 6.39 -13.76 5.85
C GLU A 96 5.50 -14.03 7.07
N SER A 97 5.77 -13.38 8.22
CA SER A 97 5.05 -13.60 9.48
C SER A 97 3.68 -12.95 9.50
N PHE A 98 3.46 -11.90 8.71
CA PHE A 98 2.17 -11.19 8.66
C PHE A 98 1.71 -10.94 7.22
N LEU A 99 0.41 -10.76 7.07
CA LEU A 99 -0.22 -10.44 5.78
C LEU A 99 -0.24 -8.93 5.54
N GLY A 100 -0.16 -8.55 4.27
CA GLY A 100 -0.50 -7.21 3.82
C GLY A 100 -1.99 -6.93 4.01
N SER A 101 -2.37 -5.68 4.20
CA SER A 101 -3.76 -5.25 4.29
C SER A 101 -3.92 -3.75 4.13
N GLY A 102 -5.12 -3.32 3.79
CA GLY A 102 -5.62 -1.94 3.88
C GLY A 102 -4.66 -0.85 3.40
N HIS A 103 -4.57 0.21 4.18
CA HIS A 103 -3.86 1.45 3.87
C HIS A 103 -2.59 1.59 4.75
N PRO A 104 -1.48 0.92 4.41
CA PRO A 104 -0.29 0.94 5.23
C PRO A 104 0.41 2.30 5.20
N ALA A 105 0.79 2.81 6.37
CA ALA A 105 1.55 4.03 6.53
C ALA A 105 2.70 3.80 7.52
N PHE A 106 3.94 4.08 7.10
CA PHE A 106 5.08 4.08 8.00
C PHE A 106 5.04 5.29 8.95
N GLU A 107 5.47 5.07 10.18
CA GLU A 107 5.89 6.17 11.03
C GLU A 107 7.27 6.69 10.57
N LYS A 108 7.67 7.88 11.07
CA LYS A 108 8.83 8.62 10.57
C LYS A 108 10.20 7.90 10.68
N THR A 109 10.35 6.91 11.56
CA THR A 109 11.61 6.16 11.70
C THR A 109 11.67 4.96 10.74
N GLY A 110 10.53 4.58 10.14
CA GLY A 110 10.43 3.42 9.25
C GLY A 110 10.37 2.08 9.98
N ARG A 111 10.24 2.09 11.31
CA ARG A 111 10.12 0.87 12.10
C ARG A 111 8.69 0.35 12.16
N TYR A 112 7.73 1.24 12.38
CA TYR A 112 6.34 0.84 12.58
C TYR A 112 5.49 1.15 11.36
N ILE A 113 4.58 0.21 11.04
CA ILE A 113 3.51 0.41 10.06
C ILE A 113 2.19 0.43 10.81
N LEU A 114 1.39 1.46 10.57
CA LEU A 114 -0.01 1.51 10.95
C LEU A 114 -0.86 1.20 9.72
N THR A 115 -1.82 0.28 9.85
CA THR A 115 -2.69 -0.11 8.73
C THR A 115 -4.06 -0.55 9.24
N ASP A 116 -5.04 -0.43 8.40
CA ASP A 116 -6.37 -1.04 8.54
C ASP A 116 -6.48 -2.32 7.70
N SER A 117 -7.70 -2.76 7.42
CA SER A 117 -7.97 -3.77 6.39
C SER A 117 -9.31 -3.49 5.71
N TYR A 118 -9.52 -4.13 4.57
CA TYR A 118 -10.86 -4.23 3.98
C TYR A 118 -11.62 -5.41 4.57
N PRO A 119 -12.97 -5.35 4.64
CA PRO A 119 -13.78 -6.45 5.16
C PRO A 119 -13.64 -7.79 4.42
N ALA A 120 -13.14 -7.75 3.17
CA ALA A 120 -12.90 -8.93 2.35
C ALA A 120 -11.46 -9.47 2.44
N GLU A 121 -10.56 -8.80 3.18
CA GLU A 121 -9.19 -9.24 3.34
C GLU A 121 -9.07 -10.34 4.42
N PRO A 122 -8.07 -11.23 4.29
CA PRO A 122 -7.92 -12.37 5.22
C PRO A 122 -7.71 -11.99 6.69
N VAL A 123 -7.29 -10.75 6.97
CA VAL A 123 -7.08 -10.23 8.34
C VAL A 123 -8.33 -9.56 8.92
N ALA A 124 -9.41 -9.44 8.14
CA ALA A 124 -10.68 -8.91 8.63
C ALA A 124 -11.30 -9.86 9.66
N LEU A 125 -12.06 -9.30 10.57
CA LEU A 125 -12.77 -10.03 11.61
C LEU A 125 -14.20 -10.37 11.18
N ALA A 126 -14.91 -11.12 12.00
CA ALA A 126 -16.32 -11.39 11.77
C ALA A 126 -17.17 -10.11 11.90
N ASN A 127 -18.43 -10.15 11.44
CA ASN A 127 -19.43 -9.10 11.65
C ASN A 127 -19.05 -7.72 11.08
N HIS A 128 -18.31 -7.69 9.97
CA HIS A 128 -17.86 -6.45 9.31
C HIS A 128 -16.90 -5.60 10.16
N GLU A 129 -16.18 -6.23 11.02
CA GLU A 129 -15.14 -5.59 11.81
C GLU A 129 -13.77 -5.73 11.13
N VAL A 130 -12.99 -4.68 11.20
CA VAL A 130 -11.61 -4.67 10.70
C VAL A 130 -10.66 -4.20 11.79
N PRO A 131 -9.48 -4.84 11.92
CA PRO A 131 -8.49 -4.42 12.89
C PRO A 131 -7.75 -3.18 12.43
N LEU A 132 -7.49 -2.26 13.34
CA LEU A 132 -6.43 -1.28 13.23
C LEU A 132 -5.14 -1.93 13.74
N ARG A 133 -4.19 -2.15 12.84
CA ARG A 133 -2.99 -2.96 13.11
C ARG A 133 -1.75 -2.09 13.25
N LEU A 134 -0.94 -2.37 14.25
CA LEU A 134 0.41 -1.84 14.41
C LEU A 134 1.42 -2.97 14.19
N ILE A 135 2.27 -2.81 13.20
CA ILE A 135 3.28 -3.78 12.83
C ILE A 135 4.66 -3.21 13.17
N ASP A 136 5.44 -3.95 13.95
CA ASP A 136 6.85 -3.68 14.22
C ASP A 136 7.69 -4.47 13.21
N THR A 137 8.31 -3.78 12.27
CA THR A 137 9.06 -4.40 11.18
C THR A 137 10.41 -4.96 11.61
N GLN A 138 10.89 -4.64 12.82
CA GLN A 138 12.15 -5.16 13.38
C GLN A 138 11.94 -6.46 14.16
N THR A 139 10.79 -6.61 14.79
CA THR A 139 10.47 -7.79 15.62
C THR A 139 9.45 -8.72 15.01
N ASP A 140 8.94 -8.39 13.81
CA ASP A 140 7.86 -9.09 13.10
C ASP A 140 6.56 -9.21 13.93
N GLN A 141 6.36 -8.31 14.90
CA GLN A 141 5.14 -8.28 15.69
C GLN A 141 4.02 -7.55 14.97
N ASP A 142 2.87 -8.18 14.93
CA ASP A 142 1.61 -7.65 14.40
C ASP A 142 0.58 -7.60 15.52
N ARG A 143 0.14 -6.40 15.90
CA ARG A 143 -0.80 -6.18 17.01
C ARG A 143 -2.03 -5.43 16.54
N SER A 144 -3.21 -5.92 16.90
CA SER A 144 -4.43 -5.12 16.80
C SER A 144 -4.43 -4.07 17.92
N LEU A 145 -4.57 -2.80 17.55
CA LEU A 145 -4.72 -1.68 18.49
C LEU A 145 -6.19 -1.42 18.84
N ALA A 146 -7.05 -1.64 17.88
CA ALA A 146 -8.49 -1.42 17.98
C ALA A 146 -9.20 -2.24 16.91
N THR A 147 -10.48 -2.42 17.10
CA THR A 147 -11.41 -2.97 16.11
C THR A 147 -12.34 -1.86 15.66
N ILE A 148 -12.53 -1.75 14.35
CA ILE A 148 -13.38 -0.74 13.73
C ILE A 148 -14.52 -1.46 13.02
N PHE A 149 -15.76 -1.10 13.35
CA PHE A 149 -16.93 -1.59 12.65
C PHE A 149 -17.03 -0.86 11.29
N THR A 150 -17.15 -1.62 10.21
CA THR A 150 -17.35 -1.11 8.87
C THR A 150 -18.74 -1.47 8.36
N LEU A 151 -19.29 -0.64 7.50
CA LEU A 151 -20.52 -0.98 6.80
C LEU A 151 -20.21 -2.14 5.84
N GLY A 152 -20.82 -3.29 6.08
CA GLY A 152 -20.53 -4.52 5.36
C GLY A 152 -20.78 -4.45 3.84
N PRO A 153 -20.47 -5.52 3.12
CA PRO A 153 -20.52 -5.56 1.65
C PRO A 153 -21.91 -5.33 1.03
N LYS A 154 -22.98 -5.34 1.85
CA LYS A 154 -24.33 -4.97 1.39
C LYS A 154 -24.49 -3.50 1.04
N ASN A 155 -23.52 -2.65 1.42
CA ASN A 155 -23.51 -1.22 1.11
C ASN A 155 -22.26 -0.86 0.30
N PRO A 156 -22.11 -1.38 -0.93
CA PRO A 156 -20.98 -1.03 -1.80
C PRO A 156 -21.07 0.46 -2.21
N GLY A 157 -19.95 1.08 -2.43
CA GLY A 157 -19.88 2.43 -3.00
C GLY A 157 -19.83 3.54 -1.95
N VAL A 158 -20.72 4.52 -2.04
CA VAL A 158 -20.66 5.80 -1.31
C VAL A 158 -20.68 5.65 0.23
N LEU A 159 -21.27 4.57 0.74
CA LEU A 159 -21.40 4.34 2.19
C LEU A 159 -20.30 3.40 2.74
N ARG A 160 -19.29 3.04 1.94
CA ARG A 160 -18.18 2.23 2.44
C ARG A 160 -17.31 3.07 3.38
N LEU A 161 -17.09 2.55 4.57
CA LEU A 161 -16.15 3.13 5.52
C LEU A 161 -14.74 2.56 5.28
N ASP A 162 -13.82 3.41 4.86
CA ASP A 162 -12.39 3.12 4.77
C ASP A 162 -11.67 3.93 5.86
N PRO A 163 -11.11 3.31 6.91
CA PRO A 163 -10.56 4.04 8.06
C PRO A 163 -9.35 4.91 7.72
N HIS A 164 -8.49 4.52 6.78
CA HIS A 164 -7.31 5.27 6.35
C HIS A 164 -6.47 5.80 7.52
N PRO A 165 -5.86 4.95 8.34
CA PRO A 165 -5.10 5.39 9.49
C PRO A 165 -3.91 6.24 9.09
N ALA A 166 -3.60 7.26 9.88
CA ALA A 166 -2.49 8.16 9.67
C ALA A 166 -1.74 8.44 10.98
N TRP A 167 -0.47 8.73 10.85
CA TRP A 167 0.36 9.17 11.97
C TRP A 167 0.16 10.65 12.24
N GLY A 168 0.10 11.03 13.50
CA GLY A 168 0.14 12.44 13.90
C GLY A 168 1.49 13.09 13.57
N ARG A 169 1.51 14.41 13.39
CA ARG A 169 2.72 15.18 13.03
C ARG A 169 3.92 14.94 13.97
N ALA A 170 3.67 14.67 15.25
CA ALA A 170 4.70 14.37 16.24
C ALA A 170 5.13 12.89 16.24
N GLY A 171 4.61 12.06 15.35
CA GLY A 171 4.80 10.61 15.39
C GLY A 171 4.22 9.94 16.64
N LYS A 172 3.38 10.65 17.39
CA LYS A 172 2.64 10.12 18.54
C LYS A 172 1.26 9.63 18.06
N LYS A 173 0.80 8.58 18.70
CA LYS A 173 -0.54 8.00 18.47
C LYS A 173 -1.64 8.98 18.84
#